data_351380bf3be3cdf5773c43b7128c55b0
#
_entry.id   351380bf3be3cdf5773c43b7128c55b0
#
_cell.length_a   1.000
_cell.length_b   1.000
_cell.length_c   1.000
_cell.angle_alpha   90.00
_cell.angle_beta   90.00
_cell.angle_gamma   90.00
#
_symmetry.space_group_name_H-M   'P 1'
#
loop_
_entity.id
_entity.type
_entity.pdbx_description
1 polymer ?
#
loop_
_entity_poly.entity_id
_entity_poly.type
_entity_poly.pdbx_seq_one_letter_code
_entity_poly.pdbx_strand_id
1 'polypeptide(L)' 'MDLNYLYHRRGKSLMMAAHARSEAARNAHLALSLGYVERIEALRLEQRAALA' A
#
# COMPACT_ATOMS: atom_id res chain seq x y z
N MET A 1 -10.18 4.92 -7.96
CA MET A 1 -9.61 4.49 -6.66
C MET A 1 -9.04 5.72 -5.98
N ASP A 2 -9.38 5.97 -4.73
CA ASP A 2 -8.92 7.18 -4.05
C ASP A 2 -7.77 6.89 -3.09
N LEU A 3 -7.10 7.95 -2.63
CA LEU A 3 -5.96 7.83 -1.74
C LEU A 3 -6.33 7.23 -0.39
N ASN A 4 -7.51 7.55 0.15
CA ASN A 4 -7.94 7.01 1.44
C ASN A 4 -8.04 5.49 1.40
N TYR A 5 -8.58 4.95 0.31
CA TYR A 5 -8.65 3.51 0.11
C TYR A 5 -7.26 2.89 0.09
N LEU A 6 -6.35 3.49 -0.65
CA LEU A 6 -4.98 2.97 -0.79
C LEU A 6 -4.23 3.01 0.54
N TYR A 7 -4.34 4.11 1.29
CA TYR A 7 -3.71 4.21 2.61
C TYR A 7 -4.28 3.17 3.57
N HIS A 8 -5.58 2.96 3.53
CA HIS A 8 -6.23 1.97 4.39
C HIS A 8 -5.73 0.57 4.07
N ARG A 9 -5.65 0.23 2.79
CA ARG A 9 -5.19 -1.09 2.35
C ARG A 9 -3.72 -1.31 2.68
N ARG A 10 -2.90 -0.29 2.51
CA ARG A 10 -1.49 -0.38 2.91
C ARG A 10 -1.36 -0.65 4.40
N GLY A 11 -2.09 0.10 5.21
CA GLY A 11 -2.07 -0.09 6.67
C GLY A 11 -2.54 -1.46 7.08
N LYS A 12 -3.60 -1.98 6.45
CA LYS A 12 -4.10 -3.32 6.72
C LYS A 12 -3.06 -4.39 6.36
N SER A 13 -2.38 -4.23 5.23
CA SER A 13 -1.35 -5.17 4.81
C SER A 13 -0.18 -5.18 5.79
N LEU A 14 0.25 -4.01 6.27
CA LEU A 14 1.31 -3.91 7.27
C LEU A 14 0.91 -4.55 8.59
N MET A 15 -0.32 -4.35 9.01
CA MET A 15 -0.84 -4.98 10.23
C MET A 15 -0.87 -6.49 10.09
N MET A 16 -1.32 -7.00 8.96
CA MET A 16 -1.35 -8.44 8.70
C MET A 16 0.06 -9.03 8.68
N ALA A 17 1.03 -8.30 8.13
CA ALA A 17 2.43 -8.73 8.15
C ALA A 17 2.95 -8.84 9.58
N ALA A 18 2.62 -7.87 10.43
CA ALA A 18 3.05 -7.84 11.83
C ALA A 18 2.50 -9.03 12.62
N HIS A 19 1.32 -9.55 12.25
CA HIS A 19 0.68 -10.66 12.93
C HIS A 19 0.83 -12.00 12.20
N ALA A 20 1.61 -12.02 11.12
CA ALA A 20 1.81 -13.24 10.34
C ALA A 20 2.56 -14.29 11.16
N ARG A 21 2.13 -15.54 11.03
CA ARG A 21 2.71 -16.66 11.78
C ARG A 21 3.84 -17.36 11.03
N SER A 22 4.10 -16.98 9.80
CA SER A 22 5.18 -17.54 9.00
C SER A 22 5.89 -16.44 8.25
N GLU A 23 7.14 -16.69 7.89
CA GLU A 23 7.92 -15.77 7.11
C GLU A 23 7.34 -15.58 5.72
N ALA A 24 6.84 -16.66 5.12
CA ALA A 24 6.21 -16.59 3.81
C ALA A 24 4.97 -15.70 3.83
N ALA A 25 4.12 -15.85 4.86
CA ALA A 25 2.93 -15.01 4.99
C ALA A 25 3.30 -13.56 5.23
N ARG A 26 4.31 -13.30 6.08
CA ARG A 26 4.79 -11.95 6.32
C ARG A 26 5.27 -11.30 5.04
N ASN A 27 6.09 -12.01 4.28
CA ASN A 27 6.64 -11.50 3.03
C ASN A 27 5.55 -11.22 2.00
N ALA A 28 4.52 -12.07 1.94
CA ALA A 28 3.38 -11.84 1.05
C ALA A 28 2.66 -10.54 1.40
N HIS A 29 2.40 -10.30 2.69
CA HIS A 29 1.71 -9.07 3.12
C HIS A 29 2.59 -7.83 2.93
N LEU A 30 3.91 -7.96 3.15
CA LEU A 30 4.84 -6.86 2.89
C LEU A 30 4.87 -6.50 1.39
N ALA A 31 4.87 -7.52 0.53
CA ALA A 31 4.83 -7.28 -0.92
C ALA A 31 3.55 -6.56 -1.33
N LEU A 32 2.41 -6.93 -0.74
CA LEU A 32 1.15 -6.22 -0.98
C LEU A 32 1.24 -4.76 -0.54
N SER A 33 1.83 -4.50 0.62
CA SER A 33 1.96 -3.13 1.11
C SER A 33 2.81 -2.28 0.18
N LEU A 34 3.89 -2.85 -0.36
CA LEU A 34 4.73 -2.15 -1.33
C LEU A 34 3.97 -1.83 -2.62
N GLY A 35 3.13 -2.74 -3.08
CA GLY A 35 2.27 -2.51 -4.23
C GLY A 35 1.33 -1.32 -4.01
N TYR A 36 0.78 -1.19 -2.80
CA TYR A 36 -0.07 -0.06 -2.47
C TYR A 36 0.73 1.25 -2.38
N VAL A 37 1.96 1.20 -1.85
CA VAL A 37 2.84 2.37 -1.83
C VAL A 37 3.11 2.87 -3.25
N GLU A 38 3.39 1.97 -4.17
CA GLU A 38 3.62 2.35 -5.57
C GLU A 38 2.41 3.01 -6.20
N ARG A 39 1.21 2.49 -5.91
CA ARG A 39 -0.03 3.08 -6.43
C ARG A 39 -0.31 4.44 -5.81
N ILE A 40 -0.02 4.60 -4.53
CA ILE A 40 -0.15 5.89 -3.84
C ILE A 40 0.77 6.91 -4.50
N GLU A 41 2.02 6.56 -4.73
CA GLU A 41 2.98 7.44 -5.38
C GLU A 41 2.51 7.85 -6.78
N ALA A 42 2.05 6.87 -7.57
CA ALA A 42 1.57 7.14 -8.93
C ALA A 42 0.37 8.09 -8.91
N LEU A 43 -0.58 7.86 -8.01
CA LEU A 43 -1.77 8.70 -7.91
C LEU A 43 -1.44 10.11 -7.44
N ARG A 44 -0.51 10.24 -6.50
CA ARG A 44 -0.07 11.56 -6.02
C ARG A 44 0.62 12.34 -7.12
N LEU A 45 1.45 11.69 -7.92
CA LEU A 45 2.10 12.33 -9.06
C LEU A 45 1.08 12.78 -10.08
N GLU A 46 0.08 11.95 -10.35
CA GLU A 46 -1.00 12.26 -11.28
C GLU A 46 -1.79 13.48 -10.81
N GLN A 47 -2.12 13.53 -9.53
CA GLN A 47 -2.85 14.66 -8.95
C GLN A 47 -2.02 15.94 -8.99
N ARG A 48 -0.72 15.84 -8.74
CA ARG A 48 0.18 16.98 -8.82
C ARG A 48 0.25 17.53 -10.24
N ALA A 49 0.35 16.65 -11.23
CA ALA A 49 0.38 17.02 -12.63
C ALA A 49 -0.92 17.72 -13.04
N ALA A 50 -2.05 17.27 -12.52
CA ALA A 50 -3.35 17.88 -12.82
C ALA A 50 -3.48 19.30 -12.25
N LEU A 51 -2.74 19.60 -11.18
CA LEU A 51 -2.76 20.92 -10.55
C LEU A 51 -1.76 21.91 -11.18
N ALA A 52 -0.82 21.41 -11.93
CA ALA A 52 0.25 22.22 -12.51
C ALA A 52 -0.20 23.10 -13.70
#